data_525e43fed6b6b1ca208bcdd2b07eff7c
#
_entry.id   525e43fed6b6b1ca208bcdd2b07eff7c
#
_cell.length_a   1.000
_cell.length_b   1.000
_cell.length_c   1.000
_cell.angle_alpha   90.00
_cell.angle_beta   90.00
_cell.angle_gamma   90.00
#
_symmetry.space_group_name_H-M   'P 1'
#
loop_
_entity.id
_entity.type
_entity.pdbx_description
1 polymer ?
#
loop_
_entity_poly.entity_id
_entity_poly.type
_entity_poly.pdbx_seq_one_letter_code
_entity_poly.pdbx_strand_id
1 'polypeptide(L)'
;MRILLDENLPRKLVEALRSEGHIVESVLTLRLQGLDNGRLYRLACQDYDLCFTRDAGFVHNFRQGPTGTEFKLILVTVGPLNWGVIRNQET
;
A
#
# COMPACT_ATOMS: atom_id res chain seq x y z
N MET A 1 6.57 4.37 -9.91
CA MET A 1 5.63 3.29 -9.53
C MET A 1 4.26 3.87 -9.18
N ARG A 2 3.24 3.09 -9.36
CA ARG A 2 1.90 3.42 -8.89
C ARG A 2 1.66 2.71 -7.57
N ILE A 3 1.36 3.49 -6.53
CA ILE A 3 1.29 3.00 -5.14
C ILE A 3 -0.09 3.32 -4.56
N LEU A 4 -0.71 2.30 -3.96
CA LEU A 4 -1.95 2.46 -3.23
C LEU A 4 -1.69 2.36 -1.74
N LEU A 5 -2.25 3.27 -0.96
CA LEU A 5 -2.17 3.26 0.50
C LEU A 5 -3.51 2.87 1.09
N ASP A 6 -3.51 1.82 1.91
CA ASP A 6 -4.69 1.38 2.64
C ASP A 6 -5.08 2.40 3.71
N GLU A 7 -6.21 2.18 4.38
CA GLU A 7 -6.66 3.01 5.50
C GLU A 7 -5.62 3.02 6.63
N ASN A 8 -5.69 4.04 7.48
CA ASN A 8 -4.86 4.18 8.68
C ASN A 8 -3.38 4.46 8.43
N LEU A 9 -3.02 4.83 7.22
CA LEU A 9 -1.67 5.32 6.93
C LEU A 9 -1.70 6.85 6.90
N PRO A 10 -0.67 7.52 7.46
CA PRO A 10 -0.69 8.96 7.57
C PRO A 10 -0.49 9.65 6.21
N ARG A 11 -1.08 10.84 6.10
CA ARG A 11 -0.97 11.66 4.89
C ARG A 11 0.48 11.98 4.54
N LYS A 12 1.34 12.11 5.55
CA LYS A 12 2.76 12.39 5.30
C LYS A 12 3.44 11.31 4.47
N LEU A 13 2.98 10.07 4.54
CA LEU A 13 3.53 9.01 3.71
C LEU A 13 3.20 9.26 2.23
N VAL A 14 1.98 9.72 1.94
CA VAL A 14 1.59 10.09 0.58
C VAL A 14 2.55 11.16 0.03
N GLU A 15 2.77 12.21 0.81
CA GLU A 15 3.63 13.32 0.40
C GLU A 15 5.08 12.86 0.18
N ALA A 16 5.59 12.03 1.09
CA ALA A 16 6.95 11.54 0.98
C ALA A 16 7.17 10.68 -0.27
N LEU A 17 6.22 9.80 -0.57
CA LEU A 17 6.33 8.95 -1.74
C LEU A 17 6.15 9.75 -3.04
N ARG A 18 5.25 10.72 -3.06
CA ARG A 18 5.08 11.59 -4.21
C ARG A 18 6.33 12.42 -4.49
N SER A 19 7.01 12.87 -3.43
CA SER A 19 8.24 13.66 -3.60
C SER A 19 9.36 12.85 -4.24
N GLU A 20 9.28 11.52 -4.20
CA GLU A 20 10.24 10.65 -4.85
C GLU A 20 9.84 10.25 -6.27
N GLY A 21 8.79 10.85 -6.81
CA GLY A 21 8.39 10.66 -8.19
C GLY A 21 7.35 9.57 -8.41
N HIS A 22 6.78 9.02 -7.35
CA HIS A 22 5.74 7.97 -7.48
C HIS A 22 4.35 8.57 -7.66
N ILE A 23 3.49 7.84 -8.36
CA ILE A 23 2.06 8.14 -8.42
C ILE A 23 1.44 7.45 -7.21
N VAL A 24 0.88 8.22 -6.28
CA VAL A 24 0.40 7.69 -5.01
C VAL A 24 -1.06 8.09 -4.79
N GLU A 25 -1.88 7.11 -4.50
CA GLU A 25 -3.28 7.31 -4.15
C GLU A 25 -3.59 6.53 -2.87
N SER A 26 -4.63 6.93 -2.16
CA SER A 26 -5.03 6.24 -0.94
C SER A 26 -6.50 5.83 -1.03
N VAL A 27 -6.86 4.83 -0.22
CA VAL A 27 -8.25 4.43 -0.06
C VAL A 27 -9.12 5.62 0.35
N LEU A 28 -8.58 6.52 1.17
CA LEU A 28 -9.29 7.73 1.58
C LEU A 28 -9.52 8.70 0.42
N THR A 29 -8.49 8.99 -0.37
CA THR A 29 -8.62 9.91 -1.50
C THR A 29 -9.51 9.36 -2.60
N LEU A 30 -9.54 8.04 -2.76
CA LEU A 30 -10.39 7.38 -3.74
C LEU A 30 -11.79 7.10 -3.22
N ARG A 31 -12.07 7.42 -1.96
CA ARG A 31 -13.37 7.21 -1.31
C ARG A 31 -13.79 5.73 -1.31
N LEU A 32 -12.85 4.86 -1.01
CA LEU A 32 -13.06 3.41 -0.98
C LEU A 32 -13.14 2.84 0.44
N GLN A 33 -13.38 3.69 1.44
CA GLN A 33 -13.52 3.24 2.82
C GLN A 33 -14.65 2.21 2.91
N GLY A 34 -14.42 1.16 3.65
CA GLY A 34 -15.39 0.09 3.82
C GLY A 34 -15.39 -0.96 2.73
N LEU A 35 -14.54 -0.80 1.71
CA LEU A 35 -14.37 -1.84 0.71
C LEU A 35 -13.75 -3.07 1.36
N ASP A 36 -14.28 -4.26 1.09
CA ASP A 36 -13.71 -5.47 1.68
C ASP A 36 -12.32 -5.75 1.12
N ASN A 37 -11.53 -6.52 1.88
CA ASN A 37 -10.14 -6.75 1.52
C ASN A 37 -9.97 -7.50 0.20
N GLY A 38 -10.88 -8.37 -0.16
CA GLY A 38 -10.82 -9.08 -1.44
C GLY A 38 -10.96 -8.14 -2.63
N ARG A 39 -11.90 -7.20 -2.55
CA ARG A 39 -12.09 -6.20 -3.60
C ARG A 39 -10.94 -5.21 -3.66
N LEU A 40 -10.46 -4.79 -2.49
CA LEU A 40 -9.32 -3.88 -2.42
C LEU A 40 -8.08 -4.52 -3.04
N TYR A 41 -7.85 -5.79 -2.73
CA TYR A 41 -6.71 -6.51 -3.28
C TYR A 41 -6.78 -6.62 -4.80
N ARG A 42 -7.96 -6.94 -5.34
CA ARG A 42 -8.14 -7.02 -6.81
C ARG A 42 -7.89 -5.68 -7.48
N LEU A 43 -8.42 -4.59 -6.91
CA LEU A 43 -8.18 -3.25 -7.42
C LEU A 43 -6.68 -2.92 -7.41
N ALA A 44 -6.03 -3.21 -6.30
CA ALA A 44 -4.61 -2.92 -6.17
C ALA A 44 -3.77 -3.69 -7.19
N CYS A 45 -4.05 -4.97 -7.36
CA CYS A 45 -3.32 -5.79 -8.34
C CYS A 45 -3.49 -5.30 -9.77
N GLN A 46 -4.67 -4.78 -10.11
CA GLN A 46 -4.95 -4.35 -11.47
C GLN A 46 -4.30 -3.03 -11.82
N ASP A 47 -4.29 -2.09 -10.88
CA ASP A 47 -3.97 -0.70 -11.20
C ASP A 47 -2.69 -0.18 -10.55
N TYR A 48 -2.10 -0.94 -9.61
CA TYR A 48 -0.96 -0.47 -8.83
C TYR A 48 0.17 -1.48 -8.81
N ASP A 49 1.37 -0.99 -8.56
CA ASP A 49 2.58 -1.83 -8.41
C ASP A 49 2.78 -2.29 -6.97
N LEU A 50 2.40 -1.43 -6.03
CA LEU A 50 2.54 -1.68 -4.59
C LEU A 50 1.28 -1.25 -3.87
N CYS A 51 0.97 -1.94 -2.76
CA CYS A 51 -0.02 -1.49 -1.79
C CYS A 51 0.59 -1.58 -0.40
N PHE A 52 0.55 -0.48 0.33
CA PHE A 52 0.98 -0.45 1.73
C PHE A 52 -0.23 -0.57 2.64
N THR A 53 -0.14 -1.41 3.66
CA THR A 53 -1.20 -1.59 4.64
C THR A 53 -0.60 -1.79 6.04
N ARG A 54 -1.36 -1.46 7.07
CA ARG A 54 -1.01 -1.78 8.46
C ARG A 54 -1.77 -3.00 8.97
N ASP A 55 -2.59 -3.61 8.14
CA ASP A 55 -3.41 -4.75 8.52
C ASP A 55 -2.65 -6.05 8.23
N ALA A 56 -2.13 -6.68 9.28
CA ALA A 56 -1.40 -7.94 9.16
C ALA A 56 -2.28 -9.06 8.63
N GLY A 57 -3.57 -9.06 8.99
CA GLY A 57 -4.52 -10.05 8.47
C GLY A 57 -4.71 -9.94 6.97
N PHE A 58 -4.75 -8.73 6.45
CA PHE A 58 -4.82 -8.50 5.02
C PHE A 58 -3.62 -9.10 4.31
N VAL A 59 -2.41 -8.81 4.81
CA VAL A 59 -1.19 -9.36 4.21
C VAL A 59 -1.18 -10.87 4.31
N HIS A 60 -1.55 -11.42 5.47
CA HIS A 60 -1.56 -12.87 5.67
C HIS A 60 -2.49 -13.57 4.68
N ASN A 61 -3.67 -13.03 4.45
CA ASN A 61 -4.67 -13.65 3.58
C ASN A 61 -4.35 -13.56 2.09
N PHE A 62 -3.55 -12.59 1.69
CA PHE A 62 -3.28 -12.32 0.27
C PHE A 62 -1.79 -12.34 -0.09
N ARG A 63 -0.96 -12.90 0.76
CA ARG A 63 0.50 -12.84 0.61
C ARG A 63 1.03 -13.51 -0.65
N GLN A 64 0.28 -14.43 -1.24
CA GLN A 64 0.74 -15.16 -2.42
C GLN A 64 0.32 -14.53 -3.75
N GLY A 65 -0.42 -13.45 -3.71
CA GLY A 65 -0.78 -12.70 -4.89
C GLY A 65 -1.14 -13.49 -6.15
N PRO A 66 -1.63 -12.83 -7.18
CA PRO A 66 -1.85 -13.49 -8.46
C PRO A 66 -0.53 -13.92 -9.09
N THR A 67 -0.52 -15.09 -9.66
CA THR A 67 0.65 -15.63 -10.34
C THR A 67 1.00 -14.77 -11.55
N GLY A 68 2.28 -14.50 -11.74
CA GLY A 68 2.76 -13.78 -12.92
C GLY A 68 2.68 -12.26 -12.80
N THR A 69 2.33 -11.71 -11.65
CA THR A 69 2.36 -10.26 -11.44
C THR A 69 3.56 -9.86 -10.59
N GLU A 70 4.00 -8.63 -10.77
CA GLU A 70 5.05 -8.04 -9.93
C GLU A 70 4.47 -7.23 -8.77
N PHE A 71 3.16 -7.23 -8.63
CA PHE A 71 2.49 -6.52 -7.55
C PHE A 71 2.91 -7.04 -6.19
N LYS A 72 3.15 -6.12 -5.25
CA LYS A 72 3.54 -6.45 -3.88
C LYS A 72 2.63 -5.77 -2.88
N LEU A 73 2.23 -6.54 -1.88
CA LEU A 73 1.49 -6.03 -0.73
C LEU A 73 2.47 -5.94 0.44
N ILE A 74 2.63 -4.75 0.98
CA ILE A 74 3.67 -4.46 1.97
C ILE A 74 3.05 -4.08 3.30
N LEU A 75 3.42 -4.80 4.35
CA LEU A 75 2.97 -4.50 5.71
C LEU A 75 3.84 -3.40 6.32
N VAL A 76 3.19 -2.33 6.74
CA VAL A 76 3.86 -1.24 7.44
C VAL A 76 3.79 -1.51 8.94
N THR A 77 4.93 -1.79 9.55
CA THR A 77 5.02 -2.17 10.96
C THR A 77 5.60 -1.07 11.84
N VAL A 78 6.08 0.04 11.26
CA VAL A 78 6.70 1.13 12.00
C VAL A 78 5.80 2.35 11.99
N GLY A 79 5.96 3.19 13.01
CA GLY A 79 5.14 4.39 13.14
C GLY A 79 5.54 5.51 12.17
N PRO A 80 4.78 6.62 12.19
CA PRO A 80 4.98 7.71 11.23
C PRO A 80 6.37 8.36 11.25
N LEU A 81 7.07 8.27 12.36
CA LEU A 81 8.38 8.91 12.50
C LEU A 81 9.51 8.10 11.88
N ASN A 82 9.22 6.96 11.28
CA ASN A 82 10.24 6.03 10.80
C ASN A 82 10.14 5.75 9.30
N TRP A 83 9.73 6.74 8.51
CA TRP A 83 9.57 6.56 7.06
C TRP A 83 10.86 6.13 6.36
N GLY A 84 12.00 6.61 6.84
CA GLY A 84 13.28 6.22 6.27
C GLY A 84 13.54 4.73 6.43
N VAL A 85 13.13 4.15 7.55
CA VAL A 85 13.24 2.70 7.78
C VAL A 85 12.39 1.93 6.80
N ILE A 86 11.16 2.39 6.53
CA ILE A 86 10.27 1.76 5.55
C ILE A 86 10.92 1.73 4.18
N ARG A 87 11.49 2.85 3.74
CA ARG A 87 12.16 2.91 2.43
C ARG A 87 13.35 1.97 2.34
N ASN A 88 14.11 1.86 3.43
CA ASN A 88 15.27 0.98 3.45
C ASN A 88 14.86 -0.48 3.37
N GLN A 89 13.71 -0.83 3.88
CA GLN A 89 13.22 -2.21 3.82
C GLN A 89 12.75 -2.62 2.43
N GLU A 90 12.44 -1.65 1.58
CA GLU A 90 11.99 -1.94 0.22
C GLU A 90 13.15 -2.17 -0.75
N THR A 91 14.32 -1.73 -0.36
CA THR A 91 15.51 -1.96 -1.18
C THR A 91 16.18 -3.27 -0.80
#